data_48eae0e97034b4c68437eb834c854570
#
_entry.id   48eae0e97034b4c68437eb834c854570
#
_cell.length_a   1.000
_cell.length_b   1.000
_cell.length_c   1.000
_cell.angle_alpha   90.00
_cell.angle_beta   90.00
_cell.angle_gamma   90.00
#
_symmetry.space_group_name_H-M   'P 1'
#
loop_
_entity.id
_entity.type
_entity.pdbx_description
1 polymer ?
#
loop_
_entity_poly.entity_id
_entity_poly.type
_entity_poly.pdbx_seq_one_letter_code
_entity_poly.pdbx_strand_id
1 'polypeptide(L)'
;MITVVGSLNMDLIIRVPRFPMPGEAIHGEDLQTACGGKGANQAYAVARMGHTACMIGCVGTDAFGEAMLGNLRAVGVDTRAVIQRAGSASGTAMILVHDTTGQNEIVVASGANRTLTAADVRAVTDRLAQSDAVIAQLETSLPATEAAMAIARQAGRLSVLNPAPFAPLDDALLQLCDYLIPNENEASRLADVEVRDLESAAAAAQALRARGARNVLVTLGAGGVWVEAEAWRGHVPAFPVAAVDTVAAGDTFIGAFVTRLVEGAAVYEAVQFGCAAAAIAVTRPGAQPSIPSREEVESFLRARGA
;
A
#
# COMPACT_ATOMS: atom_id res chain seq x y z
N MET A 1 12.32 -7.07 -11.21
CA MET A 1 11.44 -7.63 -10.14
C MET A 1 11.26 -6.61 -9.03
N ILE A 2 10.03 -6.40 -8.58
CA ILE A 2 9.73 -5.55 -7.41
C ILE A 2 9.37 -6.47 -6.24
N THR A 3 10.05 -6.29 -5.11
CA THR A 3 9.76 -7.06 -3.89
C THR A 3 8.97 -6.21 -2.89
N VAL A 4 7.87 -6.75 -2.39
CA VAL A 4 7.05 -6.10 -1.37
C VAL A 4 7.23 -6.84 -0.04
N VAL A 5 7.63 -6.11 0.99
CA VAL A 5 7.73 -6.62 2.38
C VAL A 5 6.57 -6.03 3.16
N GLY A 6 5.58 -6.85 3.51
CA GLY A 6 4.37 -6.28 4.10
C GLY A 6 3.34 -7.31 4.57
N SER A 7 2.15 -6.80 4.82
CA SER A 7 1.02 -7.52 5.38
C SER A 7 0.19 -8.27 4.35
N LEU A 8 -0.45 -9.32 4.84
CA LEU A 8 -1.54 -10.03 4.17
C LEU A 8 -2.70 -10.13 5.17
N ASN A 9 -3.87 -9.63 4.81
CA ASN A 9 -5.07 -9.68 5.65
C ASN A 9 -6.23 -10.30 4.88
N MET A 10 -7.06 -11.06 5.60
CA MET A 10 -8.39 -11.43 5.13
C MET A 10 -9.39 -10.41 5.67
N ASP A 11 -10.04 -9.69 4.78
CA ASP A 11 -11.07 -8.73 5.12
C ASP A 11 -12.41 -9.47 5.28
N LEU A 12 -13.03 -9.31 6.45
CA LEU A 12 -14.31 -9.90 6.85
C LEU A 12 -15.33 -8.76 6.87
N ILE A 13 -16.18 -8.69 5.86
CA ILE A 13 -17.03 -7.52 5.60
C ILE A 13 -18.48 -7.92 5.87
N ILE A 14 -19.15 -7.14 6.75
CA ILE A 14 -20.57 -7.29 7.05
C ILE A 14 -21.25 -5.93 6.86
N ARG A 15 -22.30 -5.90 6.04
CA ARG A 15 -23.16 -4.72 5.94
C ARG A 15 -24.18 -4.75 7.08
N VAL A 16 -24.37 -3.59 7.69
CA VAL A 16 -25.25 -3.43 8.85
C VAL A 16 -26.16 -2.20 8.68
N PRO A 17 -27.42 -2.24 9.15
CA PRO A 17 -28.31 -1.10 9.06
C PRO A 17 -27.87 0.07 9.96
N ARG A 18 -27.04 -0.19 10.96
CA ARG A 18 -26.37 0.75 11.86
C ARG A 18 -25.25 0.05 12.61
N PHE A 19 -24.33 0.79 13.18
CA PHE A 19 -23.33 0.21 14.08
C PHE A 19 -23.95 -0.23 15.41
N PRO A 20 -23.52 -1.37 16.00
CA PRO A 20 -24.02 -1.82 17.29
C PRO A 20 -23.56 -0.91 18.43
N MET A 21 -24.43 -0.69 19.42
CA MET A 21 -24.05 -0.03 20.66
C MET A 21 -23.31 -1.01 21.59
N PRO A 22 -22.49 -0.52 22.54
CA PRO A 22 -21.87 -1.39 23.53
C PRO A 22 -22.87 -2.32 24.22
N GLY A 23 -22.59 -3.64 24.19
CA GLY A 23 -23.46 -4.68 24.77
C GLY A 23 -24.62 -5.11 23.89
N GLU A 24 -24.74 -4.60 22.68
CA GLU A 24 -25.83 -4.92 21.75
C GLU A 24 -25.41 -5.97 20.73
N ALA A 25 -26.33 -6.85 20.35
CA ALA A 25 -26.23 -7.74 19.19
C ALA A 25 -27.23 -7.29 18.13
N ILE A 26 -26.76 -7.14 16.90
CA ILE A 26 -27.61 -6.80 15.74
C ILE A 26 -27.45 -7.85 14.64
N HIS A 27 -28.44 -7.93 13.75
CA HIS A 27 -28.31 -8.71 12.52
C HIS A 27 -27.72 -7.84 11.41
N GLY A 28 -26.75 -8.36 10.68
CA GLY A 28 -26.21 -7.81 9.44
C GLY A 28 -26.60 -8.68 8.25
N GLU A 29 -26.10 -8.29 7.07
CA GLU A 29 -26.18 -9.11 5.86
C GLU A 29 -25.16 -10.28 5.91
N ASP A 30 -25.11 -11.08 4.85
CA ASP A 30 -24.17 -12.20 4.73
C ASP A 30 -22.71 -11.72 4.82
N LEU A 31 -21.90 -12.52 5.53
CA LEU A 31 -20.47 -12.29 5.62
C LEU A 31 -19.80 -12.42 4.24
N GLN A 32 -19.15 -11.36 3.80
CA GLN A 32 -18.28 -11.37 2.63
C GLN A 32 -16.81 -11.44 3.06
N THR A 33 -16.01 -12.17 2.31
CA THR A 33 -14.56 -12.23 2.54
C THR A 33 -13.80 -11.73 1.32
N ALA A 34 -12.74 -10.95 1.54
CA ALA A 34 -11.88 -10.45 0.47
C ALA A 34 -10.41 -10.52 0.89
N CYS A 35 -9.52 -10.86 -0.04
CA CYS A 35 -8.09 -10.76 0.19
C CYS A 35 -7.67 -9.29 0.16
N GLY A 36 -6.91 -8.88 1.18
CA GLY A 36 -6.43 -7.52 1.39
C GLY A 36 -5.07 -7.51 2.11
N GLY A 37 -4.83 -6.44 2.85
CA GLY A 37 -3.54 -6.11 3.47
C GLY A 37 -2.67 -5.27 2.53
N LYS A 38 -2.10 -4.17 3.05
CA LYS A 38 -1.37 -3.18 2.24
C LYS A 38 -0.23 -3.82 1.42
N GLY A 39 0.54 -4.72 2.04
CA GLY A 39 1.60 -5.44 1.33
C GLY A 39 1.06 -6.29 0.18
N ALA A 40 0.04 -7.10 0.44
CA ALA A 40 -0.56 -7.94 -0.58
C ALA A 40 -1.22 -7.11 -1.70
N ASN A 41 -1.89 -5.99 -1.37
CA ASN A 41 -2.49 -5.10 -2.35
C ASN A 41 -1.44 -4.46 -3.27
N GLN A 42 -0.32 -3.99 -2.70
CA GLN A 42 0.76 -3.38 -3.47
C GLN A 42 1.48 -4.41 -4.36
N ALA A 43 1.71 -5.64 -3.86
CA ALA A 43 2.28 -6.72 -4.68
C ALA A 43 1.31 -7.14 -5.81
N TYR A 44 0.02 -7.23 -5.51
CA TYR A 44 -1.03 -7.49 -6.48
C TYR A 44 -1.05 -6.40 -7.57
N ALA A 45 -0.98 -5.12 -7.17
CA ALA A 45 -0.94 -3.99 -8.10
C ALA A 45 0.28 -4.05 -9.02
N VAL A 46 1.47 -4.32 -8.49
CA VAL A 46 2.70 -4.52 -9.30
C VAL A 46 2.49 -5.61 -10.36
N ALA A 47 1.93 -6.76 -9.97
CA ALA A 47 1.66 -7.86 -10.90
C ALA A 47 0.63 -7.46 -11.97
N ARG A 48 -0.44 -6.73 -11.58
CA ARG A 48 -1.46 -6.23 -12.51
C ARG A 48 -0.90 -5.21 -13.50
N MET A 49 0.16 -4.49 -13.11
CA MET A 49 0.91 -3.60 -14.02
C MET A 49 1.89 -4.36 -14.93
N GLY A 50 1.86 -5.70 -14.92
CA GLY A 50 2.68 -6.54 -15.80
C GLY A 50 4.13 -6.68 -15.39
N HIS A 51 4.50 -6.29 -14.16
CA HIS A 51 5.86 -6.43 -13.66
C HIS A 51 6.00 -7.64 -12.71
N THR A 52 7.16 -8.27 -12.67
CA THR A 52 7.41 -9.40 -11.76
C THR A 52 7.37 -8.92 -10.31
N ALA A 53 6.44 -9.46 -9.52
CA ALA A 53 6.27 -9.16 -8.10
C ALA A 53 6.69 -10.33 -7.22
N CYS A 54 7.36 -10.03 -6.10
CA CYS A 54 7.67 -10.99 -5.04
C CYS A 54 7.09 -10.46 -3.72
N MET A 55 6.44 -11.33 -2.94
CA MET A 55 5.91 -11.00 -1.62
C MET A 55 6.74 -11.63 -0.52
N ILE A 56 7.16 -10.83 0.46
CA ILE A 56 7.75 -11.24 1.73
C ILE A 56 6.78 -10.83 2.84
N GLY A 57 6.33 -11.77 3.65
CA GLY A 57 5.36 -11.52 4.72
C GLY A 57 5.14 -12.77 5.55
N CYS A 58 4.14 -12.74 6.42
CA CYS A 58 3.74 -13.89 7.22
C CYS A 58 2.22 -14.10 7.15
N VAL A 59 1.82 -15.36 7.05
CA VAL A 59 0.44 -15.82 7.21
C VAL A 59 0.39 -16.96 8.25
N GLY A 60 -0.78 -17.24 8.78
CA GLY A 60 -1.01 -18.44 9.57
C GLY A 60 -1.05 -19.70 8.72
N THR A 61 -1.11 -20.87 9.37
CA THR A 61 -1.35 -22.17 8.73
C THR A 61 -2.85 -22.51 8.66
N ASP A 62 -3.67 -21.47 8.48
CA ASP A 62 -5.14 -21.54 8.43
C ASP A 62 -5.68 -21.37 7.00
N ALA A 63 -6.98 -21.55 6.84
CA ALA A 63 -7.64 -21.43 5.53
C ALA A 63 -7.51 -20.02 4.92
N PHE A 64 -7.43 -18.97 5.75
CA PHE A 64 -7.24 -17.60 5.27
C PHE A 64 -5.84 -17.39 4.69
N GLY A 65 -4.80 -17.94 5.34
CA GLY A 65 -3.44 -17.92 4.80
C GLY A 65 -3.35 -18.59 3.44
N GLU A 66 -3.93 -19.78 3.30
CA GLU A 66 -3.97 -20.51 2.03
C GLU A 66 -4.71 -19.71 0.93
N ALA A 67 -5.88 -19.15 1.25
CA ALA A 67 -6.67 -18.37 0.31
C ALA A 67 -5.92 -17.11 -0.18
N MET A 68 -5.28 -16.36 0.72
CA MET A 68 -4.51 -15.16 0.38
C MET A 68 -3.30 -15.49 -0.49
N LEU A 69 -2.57 -16.56 -0.19
CA LEU A 69 -1.45 -17.02 -1.01
C LEU A 69 -1.92 -17.49 -2.38
N GLY A 70 -3.04 -18.23 -2.45
CA GLY A 70 -3.67 -18.66 -3.70
C GLY A 70 -4.06 -17.50 -4.59
N ASN A 71 -4.67 -16.46 -4.01
CA ASN A 71 -5.07 -15.26 -4.73
C ASN A 71 -3.89 -14.47 -5.31
N LEU A 72 -2.79 -14.31 -4.56
CA LEU A 72 -1.58 -13.67 -5.06
C LEU A 72 -0.91 -14.48 -6.19
N ARG A 73 -0.84 -15.81 -6.04
CA ARG A 73 -0.30 -16.71 -7.08
C ARG A 73 -1.11 -16.66 -8.37
N ALA A 74 -2.42 -16.51 -8.27
CA ALA A 74 -3.31 -16.44 -9.45
C ALA A 74 -3.00 -15.25 -10.37
N VAL A 75 -2.44 -14.16 -9.83
CA VAL A 75 -1.99 -12.99 -10.62
C VAL A 75 -0.47 -12.98 -10.88
N GLY A 76 0.24 -14.06 -10.56
CA GLY A 76 1.65 -14.21 -10.86
C GLY A 76 2.62 -13.65 -9.83
N VAL A 77 2.17 -13.30 -8.61
CA VAL A 77 3.07 -12.89 -7.52
C VAL A 77 3.83 -14.10 -6.98
N ASP A 78 5.15 -14.00 -6.88
CA ASP A 78 6.01 -15.00 -6.21
C ASP A 78 5.80 -14.94 -4.70
N THR A 79 5.16 -15.96 -4.13
CA THR A 79 4.86 -16.08 -2.70
C THR A 79 5.80 -17.00 -1.94
N ARG A 80 6.88 -17.51 -2.58
CA ARG A 80 7.81 -18.49 -1.94
C ARG A 80 8.56 -17.95 -0.74
N ALA A 81 8.62 -16.62 -0.57
CA ALA A 81 9.21 -15.95 0.57
C ALA A 81 8.17 -15.53 1.64
N VAL A 82 6.91 -15.91 1.47
CA VAL A 82 5.89 -15.72 2.52
C VAL A 82 5.99 -16.90 3.50
N ILE A 83 6.15 -16.58 4.79
CA ILE A 83 6.30 -17.55 5.86
C ILE A 83 4.93 -17.98 6.37
N GLN A 84 4.68 -19.28 6.42
CA GLN A 84 3.52 -19.83 7.11
C GLN A 84 3.89 -20.08 8.57
N ARG A 85 3.37 -19.27 9.49
CA ARG A 85 3.70 -19.27 10.90
C ARG A 85 2.75 -20.17 11.67
N ALA A 86 3.22 -21.38 12.05
CA ALA A 86 2.46 -22.28 12.90
C ALA A 86 2.15 -21.63 14.26
N GLY A 87 0.94 -21.83 14.76
CA GLY A 87 0.48 -21.29 16.03
C GLY A 87 0.05 -19.82 16.02
N SER A 88 0.11 -19.15 14.85
CA SER A 88 -0.43 -17.82 14.66
C SER A 88 -1.61 -17.87 13.67
N ALA A 89 -2.68 -17.13 13.95
CA ALA A 89 -3.72 -16.91 12.95
C ALA A 89 -3.24 -15.94 11.86
N SER A 90 -3.75 -16.08 10.66
CA SER A 90 -3.53 -15.08 9.60
C SER A 90 -4.10 -13.71 10.00
N GLY A 91 -3.52 -12.63 9.45
CA GLY A 91 -4.06 -11.29 9.64
C GLY A 91 -5.49 -11.18 9.13
N THR A 92 -6.35 -10.50 9.88
CA THR A 92 -7.75 -10.25 9.50
C THR A 92 -8.13 -8.81 9.77
N ALA A 93 -9.01 -8.25 8.95
CA ALA A 93 -9.69 -6.99 9.21
C ALA A 93 -11.21 -7.27 9.29
N MET A 94 -11.81 -6.96 10.42
CA MET A 94 -13.27 -7.00 10.58
C MET A 94 -13.83 -5.64 10.20
N ILE A 95 -14.68 -5.60 9.19
CA ILE A 95 -15.19 -4.38 8.57
C ILE A 95 -16.70 -4.37 8.65
N LEU A 96 -17.26 -3.48 9.46
CA LEU A 96 -18.68 -3.18 9.45
C LEU A 96 -18.93 -2.02 8.49
N VAL A 97 -19.87 -2.19 7.56
CA VAL A 97 -20.22 -1.15 6.58
C VAL A 97 -21.69 -0.77 6.78
N HIS A 98 -21.94 0.50 7.07
CA HIS A 98 -23.30 1.01 7.17
C HIS A 98 -23.98 0.97 5.79
N ASP A 99 -25.11 0.28 5.67
CA ASP A 99 -25.75 -0.05 4.38
C ASP A 99 -26.18 1.18 3.57
N THR A 100 -26.63 2.24 4.25
CA THR A 100 -27.16 3.46 3.61
C THR A 100 -26.08 4.53 3.39
N THR A 101 -25.17 4.72 4.36
CA THR A 101 -24.19 5.81 4.29
C THR A 101 -22.86 5.38 3.70
N GLY A 102 -22.57 4.08 3.65
CA GLY A 102 -21.27 3.54 3.25
C GLY A 102 -20.14 3.81 4.25
N GLN A 103 -20.42 4.44 5.40
CA GLN A 103 -19.42 4.59 6.46
C GLN A 103 -18.99 3.22 6.97
N ASN A 104 -17.73 3.11 7.40
CA ASN A 104 -17.20 1.85 7.92
C ASN A 104 -16.53 2.02 9.27
N GLU A 105 -16.55 0.93 10.04
CA GLU A 105 -15.75 0.74 11.25
C GLU A 105 -14.86 -0.49 11.03
N ILE A 106 -13.56 -0.34 11.30
CA ILE A 106 -12.57 -1.38 11.00
C ILE A 106 -11.79 -1.73 12.26
N VAL A 107 -11.72 -3.04 12.56
CA VAL A 107 -10.87 -3.59 13.60
C VAL A 107 -9.88 -4.56 12.96
N VAL A 108 -8.58 -4.29 13.10
CA VAL A 108 -7.52 -5.13 12.53
C VAL A 108 -6.93 -6.03 13.61
N ALA A 109 -6.96 -7.34 13.37
CA ALA A 109 -6.20 -8.33 14.09
C ALA A 109 -4.97 -8.70 13.24
N SER A 110 -3.81 -8.14 13.57
CA SER A 110 -2.59 -8.28 12.76
C SER A 110 -2.09 -9.72 12.63
N GLY A 111 -2.39 -10.60 13.59
CA GLY A 111 -2.04 -12.02 13.53
C GLY A 111 -0.58 -12.26 13.16
N ALA A 112 -0.36 -13.16 12.21
CA ALA A 112 0.96 -13.55 11.73
C ALA A 112 1.78 -12.38 11.16
N ASN A 113 1.16 -11.30 10.64
CA ASN A 113 1.89 -10.14 10.13
C ASN A 113 2.87 -9.55 11.15
N ARG A 114 2.49 -9.51 12.44
CA ARG A 114 3.35 -8.99 13.50
C ARG A 114 4.50 -9.92 13.87
N THR A 115 4.46 -11.17 13.43
CA THR A 115 5.51 -12.16 13.71
C THR A 115 6.64 -12.12 12.68
N LEU A 116 6.51 -11.33 11.62
CA LEU A 116 7.62 -11.10 10.68
C LEU A 116 8.74 -10.36 11.41
N THR A 117 9.92 -10.97 11.46
CA THR A 117 11.08 -10.43 12.16
C THR A 117 12.14 -9.89 11.21
N ALA A 118 13.05 -9.06 11.72
CA ALA A 118 14.23 -8.64 10.96
C ALA A 118 15.11 -9.83 10.56
N ALA A 119 15.14 -10.91 11.34
CA ALA A 119 15.88 -12.13 11.01
C ALA A 119 15.26 -12.85 9.81
N ASP A 120 13.92 -12.94 9.75
CA ASP A 120 13.21 -13.52 8.61
C ASP A 120 13.52 -12.74 7.32
N VAL A 121 13.51 -11.40 7.38
CA VAL A 121 13.85 -10.55 6.23
C VAL A 121 15.31 -10.72 5.81
N ARG A 122 16.25 -10.78 6.76
CA ARG A 122 17.66 -11.03 6.47
C ARG A 122 17.92 -12.40 5.86
N ALA A 123 17.13 -13.42 6.20
CA ALA A 123 17.24 -14.75 5.61
C ALA A 123 17.00 -14.78 4.10
N VAL A 124 16.34 -13.75 3.55
CA VAL A 124 16.04 -13.60 2.12
C VAL A 124 16.74 -12.38 1.48
N THR A 125 17.86 -11.95 2.05
CA THR A 125 18.65 -10.78 1.61
C THR A 125 18.93 -10.82 0.11
N ASP A 126 19.28 -11.97 -0.45
CA ASP A 126 19.61 -12.09 -1.88
C ASP A 126 18.44 -11.72 -2.79
N ARG A 127 17.19 -12.02 -2.37
CA ARG A 127 16.00 -11.62 -3.13
C ARG A 127 15.81 -10.11 -3.14
N LEU A 128 15.98 -9.47 -1.99
CA LEU A 128 15.90 -8.02 -1.87
C LEU A 128 17.01 -7.32 -2.66
N ALA A 129 18.24 -7.83 -2.58
CA ALA A 129 19.39 -7.29 -3.29
C ALA A 129 19.30 -7.45 -4.82
N GLN A 130 18.56 -8.43 -5.32
CA GLN A 130 18.31 -8.66 -6.75
C GLN A 130 17.07 -7.92 -7.28
N SER A 131 16.30 -7.27 -6.42
CA SER A 131 15.11 -6.51 -6.82
C SER A 131 15.50 -5.18 -7.46
N ASP A 132 14.66 -4.67 -8.37
CA ASP A 132 14.79 -3.32 -8.90
C ASP A 132 14.28 -2.29 -7.87
N ALA A 133 13.24 -2.67 -7.10
CA ALA A 133 12.69 -1.88 -6.00
C ALA A 133 12.22 -2.78 -4.86
N VAL A 134 12.27 -2.24 -3.64
CA VAL A 134 11.69 -2.81 -2.43
C VAL A 134 10.65 -1.84 -1.88
N ILE A 135 9.43 -2.33 -1.69
CA ILE A 135 8.31 -1.56 -1.14
C ILE A 135 8.00 -2.12 0.25
N ALA A 136 7.77 -1.26 1.24
CA ALA A 136 7.31 -1.66 2.57
C ALA A 136 6.25 -0.71 3.13
N GLN A 137 5.51 -1.19 4.15
CA GLN A 137 4.50 -0.45 4.89
C GLN A 137 4.68 -0.71 6.39
N LEU A 138 3.73 -0.24 7.23
CA LEU A 138 3.85 -0.35 8.69
C LEU A 138 2.81 -1.31 9.32
N GLU A 139 2.28 -2.25 8.55
CA GLU A 139 1.37 -3.30 9.07
C GLU A 139 2.11 -4.56 9.54
N THR A 140 3.43 -4.61 9.38
CA THR A 140 4.32 -5.65 9.92
C THR A 140 5.13 -5.11 11.11
N SER A 141 6.09 -5.87 11.63
CA SER A 141 6.95 -5.35 12.68
C SER A 141 7.88 -4.26 12.13
N LEU A 142 8.05 -3.16 12.85
CA LEU A 142 8.95 -2.07 12.44
C LEU A 142 10.38 -2.57 12.18
N PRO A 143 10.99 -3.45 13.02
CA PRO A 143 12.32 -4.00 12.74
C PRO A 143 12.41 -4.79 11.43
N ALA A 144 11.33 -5.42 10.95
CA ALA A 144 11.32 -6.09 9.65
C ALA A 144 11.33 -5.08 8.50
N THR A 145 10.53 -3.99 8.62
CA THR A 145 10.52 -2.87 7.68
C THR A 145 11.90 -2.20 7.59
N GLU A 146 12.51 -1.88 8.74
CA GLU A 146 13.85 -1.30 8.82
C GLU A 146 14.90 -2.20 8.14
N ALA A 147 14.86 -3.50 8.41
CA ALA A 147 15.79 -4.46 7.78
C ALA A 147 15.62 -4.49 6.25
N ALA A 148 14.38 -4.45 5.75
CA ALA A 148 14.11 -4.43 4.31
C ALA A 148 14.64 -3.16 3.64
N MET A 149 14.37 -1.98 4.23
CA MET A 149 14.86 -0.70 3.72
C MET A 149 16.39 -0.63 3.76
N ALA A 150 17.02 -1.10 4.84
CA ALA A 150 18.47 -1.12 4.99
C ALA A 150 19.14 -2.03 3.92
N ILE A 151 18.60 -3.22 3.69
CA ILE A 151 19.09 -4.14 2.65
C ILE A 151 18.96 -3.52 1.26
N ALA A 152 17.79 -2.94 0.95
CA ALA A 152 17.57 -2.26 -0.33
C ALA A 152 18.60 -1.15 -0.55
N ARG A 153 18.79 -0.29 0.45
CA ARG A 153 19.76 0.82 0.41
C ARG A 153 21.20 0.34 0.23
N GLN A 154 21.61 -0.68 0.98
CA GLN A 154 22.97 -1.26 0.88
C GLN A 154 23.24 -1.89 -0.48
N ALA A 155 22.21 -2.48 -1.09
CA ALA A 155 22.29 -3.08 -2.43
C ALA A 155 22.13 -2.07 -3.57
N GLY A 156 21.94 -0.78 -3.29
CA GLY A 156 21.68 0.26 -4.28
C GLY A 156 20.35 0.06 -5.03
N ARG A 157 19.34 -0.49 -4.35
CA ARG A 157 17.99 -0.71 -4.88
C ARG A 157 17.05 0.38 -4.44
N LEU A 158 16.08 0.67 -5.29
CA LEU A 158 15.06 1.66 -4.98
C LEU A 158 14.27 1.23 -3.73
N SER A 159 14.29 2.05 -2.69
CA SER A 159 13.59 1.82 -1.43
C SER A 159 12.36 2.73 -1.32
N VAL A 160 11.18 2.13 -1.17
CA VAL A 160 9.90 2.84 -1.13
C VAL A 160 9.16 2.48 0.16
N LEU A 161 8.89 3.48 0.99
CA LEU A 161 8.12 3.31 2.22
C LEU A 161 6.77 4.03 2.12
N ASN A 162 5.69 3.26 2.28
CA ASN A 162 4.38 3.80 2.56
C ASN A 162 4.17 3.77 4.08
N PRO A 163 4.20 4.90 4.81
CA PRO A 163 4.16 4.93 6.26
C PRO A 163 2.74 4.73 6.82
N ALA A 164 2.05 3.71 6.32
CA ALA A 164 0.66 3.36 6.61
C ALA A 164 0.53 1.99 7.29
N PRO A 165 -0.29 1.84 8.35
CA PRO A 165 -0.90 2.92 9.12
C PRO A 165 0.16 3.75 9.85
N PHE A 166 -0.16 4.99 10.18
CA PHE A 166 0.77 5.86 10.87
C PHE A 166 1.39 5.21 12.10
N ALA A 167 2.72 5.28 12.17
CA ALA A 167 3.51 5.09 13.38
C ALA A 167 4.59 6.18 13.44
N PRO A 168 5.06 6.57 14.65
CA PRO A 168 6.24 7.44 14.76
C PRO A 168 7.43 6.76 14.09
N LEU A 169 8.16 7.53 13.27
CA LEU A 169 9.37 7.07 12.59
C LEU A 169 10.55 7.94 13.01
N ASP A 170 11.71 7.34 13.20
CA ASP A 170 12.95 8.06 13.40
C ASP A 170 13.57 8.50 12.06
N ASP A 171 14.49 9.45 12.14
CA ASP A 171 15.16 9.97 10.95
C ASP A 171 16.09 8.91 10.31
N ALA A 172 16.55 7.92 11.08
CA ALA A 172 17.39 6.85 10.56
C ALA A 172 16.62 5.99 9.53
N LEU A 173 15.34 5.69 9.79
CA LEU A 173 14.51 4.98 8.81
C LEU A 173 14.17 5.88 7.61
N LEU A 174 13.88 7.16 7.84
CA LEU A 174 13.58 8.10 6.74
C LEU A 174 14.77 8.24 5.78
N GLN A 175 16.00 8.25 6.27
CA GLN A 175 17.23 8.29 5.47
C GLN A 175 17.46 7.04 4.60
N LEU A 176 16.81 5.93 4.93
CA LEU A 176 16.83 4.72 4.11
C LEU A 176 15.84 4.76 2.93
N CYS A 177 14.91 5.74 2.91
CA CYS A 177 13.86 5.82 1.92
C CYS A 177 14.28 6.67 0.71
N ASP A 178 14.33 6.06 -0.49
CA ASP A 178 14.39 6.83 -1.73
C ASP A 178 13.06 7.52 -2.02
N TYR A 179 11.93 6.86 -1.71
CA TYR A 179 10.60 7.44 -1.77
C TYR A 179 9.82 7.16 -0.49
N LEU A 180 9.31 8.22 0.13
CA LEU A 180 8.35 8.17 1.23
C LEU A 180 6.99 8.62 0.68
N ILE A 181 5.96 7.76 0.82
CA ILE A 181 4.65 8.01 0.20
C ILE A 181 3.55 7.98 1.27
N PRO A 182 3.39 9.05 2.07
CA PRO A 182 2.31 9.22 3.03
C PRO A 182 1.04 9.75 2.36
N ASN A 183 -0.12 9.50 3.00
CA ASN A 183 -1.33 10.28 2.75
C ASN A 183 -1.33 11.58 3.59
N GLU A 184 -2.40 12.41 3.47
CA GLU A 184 -2.56 13.68 4.19
C GLU A 184 -2.39 13.52 5.72
N ASN A 185 -3.05 12.51 6.30
CA ASN A 185 -3.01 12.27 7.75
C ASN A 185 -1.64 11.78 8.21
N GLU A 186 -1.02 10.89 7.46
CA GLU A 186 0.32 10.35 7.75
C GLU A 186 1.37 11.45 7.59
N ALA A 187 1.29 12.25 6.52
CA ALA A 187 2.17 13.38 6.30
C ALA A 187 2.04 14.42 7.42
N SER A 188 0.81 14.76 7.80
CA SER A 188 0.55 15.71 8.88
C SER A 188 1.20 15.28 10.19
N ARG A 189 1.02 14.02 10.56
CA ARG A 189 1.53 13.47 11.81
C ARG A 189 3.04 13.25 11.81
N LEU A 190 3.62 12.87 10.66
CA LEU A 190 5.07 12.67 10.56
C LEU A 190 5.83 13.98 10.49
N ALA A 191 5.27 15.00 9.83
CA ALA A 191 5.92 16.29 9.62
C ALA A 191 5.61 17.32 10.73
N ASP A 192 4.64 17.03 11.61
CA ASP A 192 4.05 17.99 12.54
C ASP A 192 3.53 19.26 11.82
N VAL A 193 2.93 19.08 10.65
CA VAL A 193 2.34 20.12 9.79
C VAL A 193 0.98 19.67 9.34
N GLU A 194 -0.09 20.36 9.71
CA GLU A 194 -1.45 19.98 9.30
C GLU A 194 -1.65 20.18 7.80
N VAL A 195 -1.82 19.08 7.06
CA VAL A 195 -2.05 19.09 5.60
C VAL A 195 -3.53 19.31 5.30
N ARG A 196 -3.87 20.46 4.70
CA ARG A 196 -5.25 20.86 4.34
C ARG A 196 -5.38 21.24 2.86
N ASP A 197 -4.28 21.57 2.21
CA ASP A 197 -4.20 22.07 0.85
C ASP A 197 -2.81 21.78 0.24
N LEU A 198 -2.59 22.23 -1.00
CA LEU A 198 -1.33 22.01 -1.70
C LEU A 198 -0.14 22.73 -1.05
N GLU A 199 -0.35 23.88 -0.43
CA GLU A 199 0.72 24.63 0.22
C GLU A 199 1.20 23.91 1.49
N SER A 200 0.28 23.46 2.32
CA SER A 200 0.59 22.66 3.51
C SER A 200 1.13 21.28 3.18
N ALA A 201 0.67 20.65 2.09
CA ALA A 201 1.25 19.41 1.58
C ALA A 201 2.71 19.59 1.15
N ALA A 202 3.01 20.71 0.46
CA ALA A 202 4.38 21.07 0.12
C ALA A 202 5.25 21.29 1.34
N ALA A 203 4.74 22.00 2.34
CA ALA A 203 5.47 22.25 3.59
C ALA A 203 5.76 20.95 4.36
N ALA A 204 4.77 20.05 4.46
CA ALA A 204 4.95 18.73 5.09
C ALA A 204 5.99 17.89 4.33
N ALA A 205 5.91 17.86 2.99
CA ALA A 205 6.87 17.12 2.17
C ALA A 205 8.31 17.65 2.34
N GLN A 206 8.49 18.97 2.40
CA GLN A 206 9.80 19.59 2.64
C GLN A 206 10.35 19.25 4.04
N ALA A 207 9.49 19.29 5.07
CA ALA A 207 9.87 18.92 6.42
C ALA A 207 10.33 17.46 6.49
N LEU A 208 9.64 16.53 5.82
CA LEU A 208 10.03 15.13 5.76
C LEU A 208 11.34 14.91 4.97
N ARG A 209 11.57 15.68 3.92
CA ARG A 209 12.86 15.66 3.22
C ARG A 209 14.00 16.19 4.10
N ALA A 210 13.75 17.24 4.87
CA ALA A 210 14.74 17.79 5.82
C ALA A 210 15.12 16.76 6.91
N ARG A 211 14.23 15.83 7.25
CA ARG A 211 14.49 14.70 8.14
C ARG A 211 15.22 13.53 7.48
N GLY A 212 15.43 13.56 6.16
CA GLY A 212 16.28 12.61 5.46
C GLY A 212 15.62 11.77 4.36
N ALA A 213 14.30 11.80 4.20
CA ALA A 213 13.65 11.16 3.07
C ALA A 213 14.10 11.82 1.75
N ARG A 214 14.57 11.03 0.78
CA ARG A 214 15.14 11.59 -0.44
C ARG A 214 14.09 12.24 -1.35
N ASN A 215 12.96 11.56 -1.53
CA ASN A 215 11.80 12.06 -2.27
C ASN A 215 10.54 11.79 -1.44
N VAL A 216 9.60 12.72 -1.44
CA VAL A 216 8.33 12.61 -0.72
C VAL A 216 7.17 12.85 -1.68
N LEU A 217 6.22 11.93 -1.70
CA LEU A 217 4.97 12.03 -2.44
C LEU A 217 3.82 12.05 -1.43
N VAL A 218 3.12 13.17 -1.28
CA VAL A 218 1.94 13.26 -0.41
C VAL A 218 0.69 13.02 -1.24
N THR A 219 0.01 11.90 -1.00
CA THR A 219 -1.26 11.59 -1.67
C THR A 219 -2.41 12.35 -1.01
N LEU A 220 -3.25 13.03 -1.83
CA LEU A 220 -4.30 13.96 -1.41
C LEU A 220 -5.69 13.47 -1.84
N GLY A 221 -5.89 12.15 -1.93
CA GLY A 221 -7.14 11.56 -2.38
C GLY A 221 -7.61 12.14 -3.72
N ALA A 222 -8.80 12.72 -3.75
CA ALA A 222 -9.34 13.38 -4.94
C ALA A 222 -8.56 14.64 -5.38
N GLY A 223 -7.68 15.17 -4.52
CA GLY A 223 -6.78 16.27 -4.83
C GLY A 223 -5.56 15.86 -5.65
N GLY A 224 -5.27 14.58 -5.79
CA GLY A 224 -4.10 14.08 -6.54
C GLY A 224 -2.88 13.85 -5.65
N VAL A 225 -1.70 14.27 -6.09
CA VAL A 225 -0.43 14.02 -5.39
C VAL A 225 0.44 15.26 -5.43
N TRP A 226 0.95 15.68 -4.27
CA TRP A 226 2.08 16.61 -4.21
C TRP A 226 3.38 15.83 -4.27
N VAL A 227 4.26 16.20 -5.16
CA VAL A 227 5.58 15.58 -5.36
C VAL A 227 6.67 16.56 -4.94
N GLU A 228 7.52 16.14 -4.02
CA GLU A 228 8.74 16.84 -3.60
C GLU A 228 9.92 15.90 -3.84
N ALA A 229 10.38 15.80 -5.10
CA ALA A 229 11.45 14.91 -5.51
C ALA A 229 12.63 15.66 -6.11
N GLU A 230 13.82 15.04 -6.11
CA GLU A 230 15.03 15.62 -6.70
C GLU A 230 14.87 15.91 -8.19
N ALA A 231 14.21 14.99 -8.92
CA ALA A 231 14.04 15.09 -10.36
C ALA A 231 12.86 15.97 -10.79
N TRP A 232 11.87 16.16 -9.93
CA TRP A 232 10.69 16.95 -10.24
C TRP A 232 9.93 17.36 -8.98
N ARG A 233 9.35 18.56 -9.00
CA ARG A 233 8.54 19.11 -7.91
C ARG A 233 7.27 19.74 -8.46
N GLY A 234 6.14 19.45 -7.83
CA GLY A 234 4.87 20.07 -8.20
C GLY A 234 3.66 19.21 -7.83
N HIS A 235 2.50 19.62 -8.28
CA HIS A 235 1.23 18.95 -8.09
C HIS A 235 0.84 18.16 -9.35
N VAL A 236 0.47 16.89 -9.17
CA VAL A 236 -0.17 16.07 -10.21
C VAL A 236 -1.63 15.88 -9.80
N PRO A 237 -2.61 16.43 -10.55
CA PRO A 237 -4.00 16.32 -10.19
C PRO A 237 -4.52 14.88 -10.35
N ALA A 238 -5.50 14.51 -9.53
CA ALA A 238 -6.23 13.26 -9.71
C ALA A 238 -7.13 13.34 -10.97
N PHE A 239 -7.41 12.18 -11.55
CA PHE A 239 -8.42 12.10 -12.61
C PHE A 239 -9.82 12.10 -11.98
N PRO A 240 -10.73 13.00 -12.43
CA PRO A 240 -12.08 13.05 -11.90
C PRO A 240 -12.88 11.81 -12.32
N VAL A 241 -13.40 11.10 -11.33
CA VAL A 241 -14.24 9.90 -11.48
C VAL A 241 -15.31 9.84 -10.39
N ALA A 242 -16.37 9.09 -10.63
CA ALA A 242 -17.35 8.78 -9.59
C ALA A 242 -16.81 7.63 -8.72
N ALA A 243 -16.38 7.94 -7.51
CA ALA A 243 -15.88 6.94 -6.58
C ALA A 243 -17.01 6.08 -6.03
N VAL A 244 -16.80 4.77 -6.01
CA VAL A 244 -17.66 3.73 -5.42
C VAL A 244 -17.06 3.23 -4.11
N ASP A 245 -15.74 2.96 -4.12
CA ASP A 245 -15.01 2.45 -2.97
C ASP A 245 -13.56 2.95 -3.05
N THR A 246 -13.02 3.45 -1.94
CA THR A 246 -11.64 3.99 -1.90
C THR A 246 -10.62 3.02 -1.31
N VAL A 247 -11.05 1.82 -0.94
CA VAL A 247 -10.15 0.77 -0.42
C VAL A 247 -9.09 0.42 -1.46
N ALA A 248 -7.84 0.25 -1.00
CA ALA A 248 -6.66 -0.05 -1.83
C ALA A 248 -6.30 0.98 -2.93
N ALA A 249 -6.92 2.18 -2.96
CA ALA A 249 -6.56 3.21 -3.93
C ALA A 249 -5.09 3.65 -3.80
N GLY A 250 -4.62 3.89 -2.56
CA GLY A 250 -3.24 4.22 -2.28
C GLY A 250 -2.28 3.08 -2.61
N ASP A 251 -2.65 1.83 -2.31
CA ASP A 251 -1.86 0.65 -2.65
C ASP A 251 -1.73 0.46 -4.17
N THR A 252 -2.84 0.69 -4.89
CA THR A 252 -2.88 0.67 -6.36
C THR A 252 -1.97 1.75 -6.95
N PHE A 253 -2.06 2.98 -6.42
CA PHE A 253 -1.18 4.08 -6.80
C PHE A 253 0.29 3.69 -6.63
N ILE A 254 0.68 3.18 -5.46
CA ILE A 254 2.07 2.84 -5.15
C ILE A 254 2.60 1.75 -6.06
N GLY A 255 1.84 0.65 -6.23
CA GLY A 255 2.24 -0.45 -7.12
C GLY A 255 2.43 0.00 -8.57
N ALA A 256 1.51 0.82 -9.08
CA ALA A 256 1.57 1.36 -10.43
C ALA A 256 2.71 2.39 -10.61
N PHE A 257 2.86 3.32 -9.67
CA PHE A 257 3.94 4.32 -9.64
C PHE A 257 5.32 3.67 -9.66
N VAL A 258 5.56 2.75 -8.72
CA VAL A 258 6.88 2.09 -8.59
C VAL A 258 7.19 1.25 -9.82
N THR A 259 6.18 0.58 -10.40
CA THR A 259 6.35 -0.18 -11.64
C THR A 259 6.84 0.72 -12.78
N ARG A 260 6.18 1.87 -12.99
CA ARG A 260 6.59 2.81 -14.05
C ARG A 260 7.96 3.42 -13.79
N LEU A 261 8.26 3.71 -12.51
CA LEU A 261 9.54 4.29 -12.13
C LEU A 261 10.73 3.35 -12.41
N VAL A 262 10.61 2.05 -12.10
CA VAL A 262 11.65 1.06 -12.39
C VAL A 262 11.77 0.74 -13.89
N GLU A 263 10.73 1.01 -14.67
CA GLU A 263 10.79 0.93 -16.14
C GLU A 263 11.48 2.15 -16.77
N GLY A 264 11.89 3.15 -15.98
CA GLY A 264 12.61 4.33 -16.44
C GLY A 264 11.74 5.52 -16.84
N ALA A 265 10.45 5.52 -16.49
CA ALA A 265 9.60 6.69 -16.72
C ALA A 265 10.06 7.88 -15.86
N ALA A 266 9.85 9.09 -16.36
CA ALA A 266 10.02 10.30 -15.55
C ALA A 266 9.06 10.30 -14.35
N VAL A 267 9.49 10.94 -13.24
CA VAL A 267 8.70 10.95 -11.98
C VAL A 267 7.27 11.44 -12.23
N TYR A 268 7.10 12.51 -13.01
CA TYR A 268 5.77 13.04 -13.36
C TYR A 268 4.89 11.99 -14.04
N GLU A 269 5.44 11.30 -15.06
CA GLU A 269 4.72 10.28 -15.83
C GLU A 269 4.37 9.07 -14.95
N ALA A 270 5.28 8.66 -14.07
CA ALA A 270 5.04 7.56 -13.14
C ALA A 270 3.93 7.91 -12.13
N VAL A 271 3.92 9.13 -11.60
CA VAL A 271 2.86 9.61 -10.70
C VAL A 271 1.54 9.71 -11.43
N GLN A 272 1.51 10.26 -12.65
CA GLN A 272 0.30 10.36 -13.47
C GLN A 272 -0.30 8.96 -13.76
N PHE A 273 0.55 7.99 -14.08
CA PHE A 273 0.14 6.59 -14.27
C PHE A 273 -0.45 5.99 -12.99
N GLY A 274 0.19 6.23 -11.84
CA GLY A 274 -0.34 5.83 -10.53
C GLY A 274 -1.69 6.46 -10.21
N CYS A 275 -1.86 7.76 -10.48
CA CYS A 275 -3.14 8.46 -10.33
C CYS A 275 -4.24 7.86 -11.23
N ALA A 276 -3.90 7.48 -12.46
CA ALA A 276 -4.85 6.84 -13.37
C ALA A 276 -5.26 5.45 -12.87
N ALA A 277 -4.31 4.65 -12.40
CA ALA A 277 -4.59 3.34 -11.81
C ALA A 277 -5.49 3.46 -10.57
N ALA A 278 -5.19 4.37 -9.66
CA ALA A 278 -6.01 4.66 -8.48
C ALA A 278 -7.41 5.16 -8.85
N ALA A 279 -7.52 6.05 -9.86
CA ALA A 279 -8.80 6.55 -10.34
C ALA A 279 -9.70 5.44 -10.89
N ILE A 280 -9.14 4.44 -11.58
CA ILE A 280 -9.92 3.26 -12.03
C ILE A 280 -10.33 2.42 -10.82
N ALA A 281 -9.40 2.15 -9.89
CA ALA A 281 -9.66 1.32 -8.73
C ALA A 281 -10.84 1.86 -7.91
N VAL A 282 -10.88 3.15 -7.62
CA VAL A 282 -11.97 3.74 -6.80
C VAL A 282 -13.36 3.66 -7.47
N THR A 283 -13.47 3.35 -8.75
CA THR A 283 -14.77 3.13 -9.43
C THR A 283 -15.33 1.72 -9.25
N ARG A 284 -14.62 0.84 -8.54
CA ARG A 284 -14.94 -0.57 -8.36
C ARG A 284 -14.97 -0.92 -6.89
N PRO A 285 -15.83 -1.86 -6.46
CA PRO A 285 -15.87 -2.29 -5.06
C PRO A 285 -14.67 -3.20 -4.71
N GLY A 286 -14.25 -3.15 -3.44
CA GLY A 286 -13.28 -4.04 -2.84
C GLY A 286 -11.82 -3.66 -3.08
N ALA A 287 -10.91 -4.36 -2.42
CA ALA A 287 -9.47 -4.10 -2.47
C ALA A 287 -8.83 -4.66 -3.76
N GLN A 288 -8.31 -5.89 -3.73
CA GLN A 288 -7.59 -6.49 -4.86
C GLN A 288 -8.44 -6.65 -6.13
N PRO A 289 -9.75 -6.96 -6.07
CA PRO A 289 -10.58 -7.03 -7.27
C PRO A 289 -10.74 -5.69 -8.01
N SER A 290 -10.60 -4.56 -7.32
CA SER A 290 -10.71 -3.22 -7.92
C SER A 290 -9.49 -2.83 -8.75
N ILE A 291 -8.32 -3.44 -8.47
CA ILE A 291 -7.03 -3.06 -9.06
C ILE A 291 -7.02 -3.35 -10.56
N PRO A 292 -6.85 -2.32 -11.41
CA PRO A 292 -6.89 -2.45 -12.85
C PRO A 292 -5.68 -3.21 -13.41
N SER A 293 -5.81 -3.72 -14.62
CA SER A 293 -4.66 -4.14 -15.41
C SER A 293 -3.93 -2.96 -16.02
N ARG A 294 -2.68 -3.17 -16.45
CA ARG A 294 -1.90 -2.18 -17.20
C ARG A 294 -2.63 -1.68 -18.43
N GLU A 295 -3.23 -2.58 -19.21
CA GLU A 295 -3.95 -2.25 -20.43
C GLU A 295 -5.14 -1.31 -20.16
N GLU A 296 -5.86 -1.52 -19.06
CA GLU A 296 -6.95 -0.65 -18.62
C GLU A 296 -6.43 0.75 -18.28
N VAL A 297 -5.30 0.85 -17.57
CA VAL A 297 -4.67 2.14 -17.21
C VAL A 297 -4.19 2.88 -18.45
N GLU A 298 -3.51 2.21 -19.36
CA GLU A 298 -3.04 2.81 -20.63
C GLU A 298 -4.21 3.27 -21.51
N SER A 299 -5.29 2.49 -21.57
CA SER A 299 -6.49 2.86 -22.30
C SER A 299 -7.19 4.05 -21.68
N PHE A 300 -7.25 4.13 -20.36
CA PHE A 300 -7.82 5.24 -19.61
C PHE A 300 -7.04 6.55 -19.86
N LEU A 301 -5.70 6.49 -19.86
CA LEU A 301 -4.83 7.64 -20.17
C LEU A 301 -5.02 8.09 -21.62
N ARG A 302 -4.95 7.16 -22.60
CA ARG A 302 -5.19 7.50 -24.03
C ARG A 302 -6.51 8.18 -24.26
N ALA A 303 -7.58 7.72 -23.62
CA ALA A 303 -8.91 8.31 -23.75
C ALA A 303 -9.00 9.76 -23.21
N ARG A 304 -8.05 10.18 -22.39
CA ARG A 304 -7.97 11.51 -21.77
C ARG A 304 -6.87 12.41 -22.37
N GLY A 305 -6.15 11.90 -23.37
CA GLY A 305 -5.07 12.66 -24.02
C GLY A 305 -3.85 12.86 -23.11
N ALA A 306 -3.63 11.94 -22.17
CA ALA A 306 -2.58 12.00 -21.18
C ALA A 306 -1.53 10.89 -21.41
#